data_306b19b2a3de9f32bd92320685ccaaf2
#
_entry.id   306b19b2a3de9f32bd92320685ccaaf2
#
_cell.length_a   1.000
_cell.length_b   1.000
_cell.length_c   1.000
_cell.angle_alpha   90.00
_cell.angle_beta   90.00
_cell.angle_gamma   90.00
#
_symmetry.space_group_name_H-M   'P 1'
#
loop_
_entity.id
_entity.type
_entity.pdbx_description
1 polymer ?
#
loop_
_entity_poly.entity_id
_entity_poly.type
_entity_poly.pdbx_seq_one_letter_code
_entity_poly.pdbx_strand_id
1 'polypeptide(L)'
;MFVANIAPIIIVAGASGLSSTQTAMLIQSAMIIAGIGTLIQLFPVWKIGSGLPIVMGISFTFVSIACVIGAKYGYPAIVGAVLIGGIVEGVLGLFAKYWIKIVAPIVAASVVTSIGFSLLSVGANSFGGGSGSKNFGAWENWVLGGVTLLACILFNIFAKSYFKQLSVLFGLVVGYILAIVMGMVDFSGLKGSSIIALPHLMPFKPEFHAGAIVSIVLIFLVSATETIGDTSAMASSGLNRDVCLLYTSPSPRDKRQS
;
A
#
# COMPACT_ATOMS: atom_id res chain seq x y z
N MET A 1 6.99 2.61 6.35
CA MET A 1 6.97 2.48 4.88
C MET A 1 7.40 1.10 4.39
N PHE A 2 8.56 0.56 4.79
CA PHE A 2 9.01 -0.76 4.35
C PHE A 2 7.94 -1.85 4.55
N VAL A 3 7.47 -2.04 5.77
CA VAL A 3 6.45 -3.05 6.12
C VAL A 3 5.12 -2.80 5.41
N ALA A 4 4.71 -1.53 5.29
CA ALA A 4 3.45 -1.17 4.64
C ALA A 4 3.43 -1.52 3.14
N ASN A 5 4.58 -1.50 2.46
CA ASN A 5 4.68 -1.91 1.06
C ASN A 5 4.73 -3.42 0.87
N ILE A 6 5.29 -4.16 1.84
CA ILE A 6 5.43 -5.62 1.75
C ILE A 6 4.09 -6.32 2.00
N ALA A 7 3.32 -5.87 3.00
CA ALA A 7 2.11 -6.55 3.43
C ALA A 7 1.06 -6.73 2.31
N PRO A 8 0.70 -5.70 1.51
CA PRO A 8 -0.22 -5.87 0.40
C PRO A 8 0.22 -6.93 -0.62
N ILE A 9 1.52 -6.96 -0.92
CA ILE A 9 2.07 -7.89 -1.90
C ILE A 9 1.95 -9.33 -1.41
N ILE A 10 2.33 -9.59 -0.15
CA ILE A 10 2.25 -10.94 0.43
C ILE A 10 0.80 -11.44 0.43
N ILE A 11 -0.16 -10.57 0.82
CA ILE A 11 -1.57 -10.93 0.86
C ILE A 11 -2.11 -11.26 -0.52
N VAL A 12 -1.83 -10.42 -1.53
CA VAL A 12 -2.30 -10.63 -2.91
C VAL A 12 -1.59 -11.82 -3.55
N ALA A 13 -0.28 -12.00 -3.30
CA ALA A 13 0.48 -13.14 -3.79
C ALA A 13 -0.06 -14.46 -3.22
N GLY A 14 -0.38 -14.49 -1.92
CA GLY A 14 -1.00 -15.65 -1.29
C GLY A 14 -2.38 -15.97 -1.86
N ALA A 15 -3.23 -14.95 -2.08
CA ALA A 15 -4.54 -15.13 -2.70
C ALA A 15 -4.46 -15.59 -4.16
N SER A 16 -3.41 -15.18 -4.89
CA SER A 16 -3.18 -15.56 -6.29
C SER A 16 -2.41 -16.89 -6.47
N GLY A 17 -2.00 -17.54 -5.38
CA GLY A 17 -1.25 -18.81 -5.41
C GLY A 17 0.17 -18.69 -5.99
N LEU A 18 0.83 -17.54 -5.84
CA LEU A 18 2.18 -17.32 -6.32
C LEU A 18 3.23 -18.07 -5.50
N SER A 19 4.31 -18.49 -6.15
CA SER A 19 5.45 -19.10 -5.46
C SER A 19 6.23 -18.07 -4.63
N SER A 20 6.99 -18.53 -3.63
CA SER A 20 7.82 -17.68 -2.78
C SER A 20 8.84 -16.85 -3.57
N THR A 21 9.41 -17.41 -4.65
CA THR A 21 10.34 -16.71 -5.54
C THR A 21 9.66 -15.60 -6.33
N GLN A 22 8.46 -15.84 -6.85
CA GLN A 22 7.67 -14.82 -7.54
C GLN A 22 7.26 -13.70 -6.60
N THR A 23 6.84 -14.04 -5.39
CA THR A 23 6.49 -13.05 -4.36
C THR A 23 7.70 -12.18 -4.00
N ALA A 24 8.89 -12.76 -3.85
CA ALA A 24 10.12 -12.02 -3.60
C ALA A 24 10.46 -11.04 -4.74
N MET A 25 10.33 -11.47 -6.00
CA MET A 25 10.53 -10.59 -7.16
C MET A 25 9.55 -9.41 -7.17
N LEU A 26 8.29 -9.65 -6.81
CA LEU A 26 7.29 -8.58 -6.71
C LEU A 26 7.62 -7.58 -5.62
N ILE A 27 8.05 -8.06 -4.45
CA ILE A 27 8.47 -7.20 -3.34
C ILE A 27 9.65 -6.31 -3.76
N GLN A 28 10.67 -6.87 -4.41
CA GLN A 28 11.83 -6.12 -4.89
C GLN A 28 11.42 -5.03 -5.89
N SER A 29 10.63 -5.40 -6.90
CA SER A 29 10.14 -4.46 -7.91
C SER A 29 9.31 -3.34 -7.29
N ALA A 30 8.42 -3.67 -6.38
CA ALA A 30 7.57 -2.70 -5.71
C ALA A 30 8.36 -1.72 -4.83
N MET A 31 9.38 -2.20 -4.11
CA MET A 31 10.24 -1.34 -3.28
C MET A 31 11.02 -0.33 -4.12
N ILE A 32 11.55 -0.76 -5.28
CA ILE A 32 12.28 0.12 -6.18
C ILE A 32 11.34 1.16 -6.81
N ILE A 33 10.16 0.72 -7.28
CA ILE A 33 9.17 1.63 -7.89
C ILE A 33 8.67 2.64 -6.85
N ALA A 34 8.41 2.20 -5.61
CA ALA A 34 8.02 3.08 -4.52
C ALA A 34 9.11 4.12 -4.21
N GLY A 35 10.39 3.73 -4.24
CA GLY A 35 11.52 4.63 -4.08
C GLY A 35 11.59 5.68 -5.19
N ILE A 36 11.50 5.24 -6.45
CA ILE A 36 11.50 6.15 -7.63
C ILE A 36 10.29 7.09 -7.57
N GLY A 37 9.09 6.57 -7.27
CA GLY A 37 7.88 7.37 -7.14
C GLY A 37 8.01 8.43 -6.05
N THR A 38 8.60 8.07 -4.90
CA THR A 38 8.87 9.01 -3.80
C THR A 38 9.85 10.11 -4.22
N LEU A 39 10.91 9.76 -4.97
CA LEU A 39 11.85 10.76 -5.48
C LEU A 39 11.19 11.73 -6.47
N ILE A 40 10.35 11.24 -7.38
CA ILE A 40 9.60 12.08 -8.33
C ILE A 40 8.61 12.97 -7.56
N GLN A 41 7.99 12.46 -6.50
CA GLN A 41 7.07 13.24 -5.67
C GLN A 41 7.77 14.37 -4.92
N LEU A 42 8.97 14.10 -4.40
CA LEU A 42 9.78 15.06 -3.65
C LEU A 42 10.45 16.08 -4.59
N PHE A 43 10.97 15.62 -5.73
CA PHE A 43 11.62 16.42 -6.75
C PHE A 43 10.77 16.42 -8.03
N PRO A 44 9.80 17.35 -8.14
CA PRO A 44 8.87 17.34 -9.26
C PRO A 44 9.59 17.39 -10.61
N VAL A 45 9.22 16.48 -11.51
CA VAL A 45 9.71 16.47 -12.88
C VAL A 45 8.61 17.03 -13.78
N TRP A 46 8.84 18.20 -14.34
CA TRP A 46 7.90 18.94 -15.19
C TRP A 46 6.57 19.24 -14.48
N LYS A 47 5.48 18.49 -14.73
CA LYS A 47 4.15 18.66 -14.10
C LYS A 47 3.79 17.50 -13.18
N ILE A 48 4.71 16.58 -12.95
CA ILE A 48 4.50 15.38 -12.12
C ILE A 48 5.23 15.55 -10.81
N GLY A 49 4.53 15.35 -9.70
CA GLY A 49 5.03 15.52 -8.35
C GLY A 49 4.50 16.79 -7.69
N SER A 50 4.28 16.75 -6.39
CA SER A 50 3.72 17.87 -5.61
C SER A 50 4.79 18.69 -4.87
N GLY A 51 6.05 18.22 -4.83
CA GLY A 51 7.11 18.82 -4.00
C GLY A 51 6.88 18.64 -2.49
N LEU A 52 5.94 17.78 -2.11
CA LEU A 52 5.66 17.46 -0.71
C LEU A 52 6.42 16.21 -0.28
N PRO A 53 6.86 16.11 0.98
CA PRO A 53 7.54 14.94 1.53
C PRO A 53 6.54 13.78 1.77
N ILE A 54 5.85 13.36 0.72
CA ILE A 54 4.91 12.24 0.74
C ILE A 54 5.63 11.02 0.20
N VAL A 55 5.68 9.95 1.00
CA VAL A 55 6.28 8.68 0.57
C VAL A 55 5.24 7.88 -0.21
N MET A 56 5.58 7.58 -1.45
CA MET A 56 4.74 6.76 -2.32
C MET A 56 4.89 5.28 -1.97
N GLY A 57 3.80 4.54 -2.07
CA GLY A 57 3.78 3.11 -1.78
C GLY A 57 2.55 2.44 -2.35
N ILE A 58 2.41 1.14 -2.11
CA ILE A 58 1.24 0.38 -2.53
C ILE A 58 0.09 0.69 -1.57
N SER A 59 -1.05 1.16 -2.12
CA SER A 59 -2.24 1.41 -1.31
C SER A 59 -2.94 0.10 -0.94
N PHE A 60 -3.36 0.01 0.32
CA PHE A 60 -4.19 -1.09 0.81
C PHE A 60 -5.59 -1.12 0.18
N THR A 61 -6.03 -0.03 -0.41
CA THR A 61 -7.31 0.10 -1.12
C THR A 61 -7.48 -0.95 -2.21
N PHE A 62 -6.38 -1.33 -2.89
CA PHE A 62 -6.39 -2.33 -3.95
C PHE A 62 -6.41 -3.77 -3.45
N VAL A 63 -6.03 -4.04 -2.19
CA VAL A 63 -5.79 -5.40 -1.69
C VAL A 63 -7.02 -6.27 -1.80
N SER A 64 -8.17 -5.80 -1.33
CA SER A 64 -9.40 -6.60 -1.31
C SER A 64 -9.83 -7.03 -2.72
N ILE A 65 -9.83 -6.11 -3.68
CA ILE A 65 -10.24 -6.40 -5.05
C ILE A 65 -9.17 -7.21 -5.79
N ALA A 66 -7.89 -6.92 -5.55
CA ALA A 66 -6.78 -7.68 -6.13
C ALA A 66 -6.78 -9.14 -5.66
N CYS A 67 -7.13 -9.42 -4.41
CA CYS A 67 -7.31 -10.78 -3.91
C CYS A 67 -8.44 -11.52 -4.64
N VAL A 68 -9.58 -10.85 -4.87
CA VAL A 68 -10.72 -11.44 -5.60
C VAL A 68 -10.35 -11.73 -7.06
N ILE A 69 -9.69 -10.78 -7.73
CA ILE A 69 -9.24 -10.96 -9.12
C ILE A 69 -8.16 -12.04 -9.21
N GLY A 70 -7.18 -12.00 -8.29
CA GLY A 70 -6.09 -12.98 -8.24
C GLY A 70 -6.57 -14.40 -8.01
N ALA A 71 -7.53 -14.60 -7.12
CA ALA A 71 -8.14 -15.91 -6.88
C ALA A 71 -8.95 -16.44 -8.08
N LYS A 72 -9.57 -15.53 -8.85
CA LYS A 72 -10.47 -15.92 -9.96
C LYS A 72 -9.76 -16.03 -11.31
N TYR A 73 -8.87 -15.10 -11.63
CA TYR A 73 -8.25 -14.96 -12.94
C TYR A 73 -6.72 -15.09 -12.92
N GLY A 74 -6.14 -15.17 -11.71
CA GLY A 74 -4.68 -15.18 -11.53
C GLY A 74 -4.05 -13.79 -11.50
N TYR A 75 -2.77 -13.77 -11.16
CA TYR A 75 -2.00 -12.52 -11.04
C TYR A 75 -1.81 -11.75 -12.37
N PRO A 76 -1.65 -12.41 -13.55
CA PRO A 76 -1.57 -11.74 -14.86
C PRO A 76 -2.75 -10.81 -15.15
N ALA A 77 -3.96 -11.18 -14.70
CA ALA A 77 -5.16 -10.38 -14.87
C ALA A 77 -5.13 -9.10 -14.00
N ILE A 78 -4.52 -9.17 -12.81
CA ILE A 78 -4.29 -7.99 -11.97
C ILE A 78 -3.36 -7.02 -12.70
N VAL A 79 -2.25 -7.51 -13.26
CA VAL A 79 -1.28 -6.68 -13.99
C VAL A 79 -1.95 -5.97 -15.17
N GLY A 80 -2.73 -6.69 -15.98
CA GLY A 80 -3.45 -6.11 -17.12
C GLY A 80 -4.48 -5.05 -16.68
N ALA A 81 -5.24 -5.33 -15.64
CA ALA A 81 -6.23 -4.41 -15.11
C ALA A 81 -5.59 -3.14 -14.51
N VAL A 82 -4.49 -3.28 -13.77
CA VAL A 82 -3.74 -2.16 -13.17
C VAL A 82 -3.11 -1.28 -14.24
N LEU A 83 -2.60 -1.84 -15.35
CA LEU A 83 -2.08 -1.04 -16.45
C LEU A 83 -3.14 -0.11 -17.04
N ILE A 84 -4.34 -0.63 -17.32
CA ILE A 84 -5.44 0.19 -17.84
C ILE A 84 -5.94 1.17 -16.79
N GLY A 85 -6.11 0.72 -15.54
CA GLY A 85 -6.53 1.58 -14.44
C GLY A 85 -5.57 2.73 -14.18
N GLY A 86 -4.25 2.49 -14.23
CA GLY A 86 -3.23 3.52 -14.09
C GLY A 86 -3.26 4.57 -15.21
N ILE A 87 -3.55 4.18 -16.46
CA ILE A 87 -3.76 5.13 -17.56
C ILE A 87 -4.99 6.00 -17.27
N VAL A 88 -6.09 5.40 -16.82
CA VAL A 88 -7.32 6.12 -16.47
C VAL A 88 -7.07 7.09 -15.31
N GLU A 89 -6.38 6.65 -14.25
CA GLU A 89 -6.00 7.52 -13.12
C GLU A 89 -5.09 8.67 -13.56
N GLY A 90 -4.12 8.40 -14.44
CA GLY A 90 -3.26 9.42 -15.02
C GLY A 90 -4.04 10.50 -15.78
N VAL A 91 -5.01 10.08 -16.58
CA VAL A 91 -5.93 11.01 -17.28
C VAL A 91 -6.77 11.80 -16.27
N LEU A 92 -7.32 11.14 -15.26
CA LEU A 92 -8.07 11.83 -14.20
C LEU A 92 -7.18 12.83 -13.43
N GLY A 93 -5.91 12.49 -13.20
CA GLY A 93 -4.94 13.39 -12.58
C GLY A 93 -4.73 14.69 -13.36
N LEU A 94 -4.72 14.65 -14.70
CA LEU A 94 -4.65 15.85 -15.53
C LEU A 94 -5.87 16.77 -15.35
N PHE A 95 -7.02 16.20 -15.00
CA PHE A 95 -8.27 16.92 -14.72
C PHE A 95 -8.50 17.12 -13.21
N ALA A 96 -7.51 16.92 -12.37
CA ALA A 96 -7.61 17.01 -10.90
C ALA A 96 -8.25 18.31 -10.42
N LYS A 97 -8.00 19.43 -11.09
CA LYS A 97 -8.61 20.75 -10.81
C LYS A 97 -10.15 20.71 -10.74
N TYR A 98 -10.77 19.86 -11.53
CA TYR A 98 -12.23 19.72 -11.55
C TYR A 98 -12.72 18.78 -10.44
N TRP A 99 -12.00 17.70 -10.20
CA TRP A 99 -12.32 16.68 -9.20
C TRP A 99 -12.23 17.20 -7.77
N ILE A 100 -11.21 17.97 -7.44
CA ILE A 100 -10.99 18.55 -6.10
C ILE A 100 -12.21 19.36 -5.63
N LYS A 101 -12.94 19.99 -6.57
CA LYS A 101 -14.13 20.75 -6.24
C LYS A 101 -15.33 19.88 -5.86
N ILE A 102 -15.33 18.62 -6.33
CA ILE A 102 -16.42 17.66 -6.10
C ILE A 102 -16.15 16.84 -4.84
N VAL A 103 -14.88 16.58 -4.53
CA VAL A 103 -14.47 15.76 -3.39
C VAL A 103 -14.44 16.62 -2.13
N ALA A 104 -15.55 16.64 -1.41
CA ALA A 104 -15.60 17.26 -0.09
C ALA A 104 -14.79 16.42 0.92
N PRO A 105 -14.18 17.03 1.97
CA PRO A 105 -13.42 16.30 2.99
C PRO A 105 -14.20 15.16 3.64
N ILE A 106 -15.52 15.29 3.79
CA ILE A 106 -16.38 14.24 4.34
C ILE A 106 -16.42 12.99 3.44
N VAL A 107 -16.33 13.17 2.11
CA VAL A 107 -16.30 12.05 1.15
C VAL A 107 -15.00 11.29 1.31
N ALA A 108 -13.85 11.97 1.40
CA ALA A 108 -12.57 11.35 1.63
C ALA A 108 -12.54 10.58 2.96
N ALA A 109 -13.03 11.17 4.04
CA ALA A 109 -13.14 10.50 5.35
C ALA A 109 -14.02 9.24 5.30
N SER A 110 -15.16 9.30 4.59
CA SER A 110 -16.06 8.15 4.44
C SER A 110 -15.41 7.03 3.64
N VAL A 111 -14.67 7.37 2.58
CA VAL A 111 -13.91 6.39 1.77
C VAL A 111 -12.85 5.69 2.61
N VAL A 112 -12.01 6.43 3.34
CA VAL A 112 -10.96 5.86 4.19
C VAL A 112 -11.56 4.95 5.27
N THR A 113 -12.68 5.35 5.87
CA THR A 113 -13.39 4.51 6.85
C THR A 113 -13.90 3.21 6.22
N SER A 114 -14.48 3.27 5.04
CA SER A 114 -14.95 2.09 4.30
C SER A 114 -13.81 1.14 3.94
N ILE A 115 -12.65 1.67 3.55
CA ILE A 115 -11.43 0.88 3.31
C ILE A 115 -11.01 0.17 4.59
N GLY A 116 -10.98 0.89 5.72
CA GLY A 116 -10.66 0.30 7.02
C GLY A 116 -11.56 -0.90 7.37
N PHE A 117 -12.86 -0.79 7.17
CA PHE A 117 -13.79 -1.91 7.38
C PHE A 117 -13.56 -3.07 6.40
N SER A 118 -13.26 -2.80 5.14
CA SER A 118 -12.95 -3.84 4.15
C SER A 118 -11.69 -4.62 4.52
N LEU A 119 -10.71 -3.97 5.14
CA LEU A 119 -9.46 -4.59 5.55
C LEU A 119 -9.59 -5.44 6.83
N LEU A 120 -10.67 -5.32 7.59
CA LEU A 120 -10.88 -6.15 8.80
C LEU A 120 -10.92 -7.64 8.45
N SER A 121 -11.58 -8.02 7.36
CA SER A 121 -11.63 -9.42 6.91
C SER A 121 -10.25 -9.93 6.49
N VAL A 122 -9.47 -9.09 5.82
CA VAL A 122 -8.09 -9.40 5.43
C VAL A 122 -7.20 -9.55 6.66
N GLY A 123 -7.35 -8.66 7.65
CA GLY A 123 -6.67 -8.72 8.93
C GLY A 123 -7.01 -10.00 9.70
N ALA A 124 -8.29 -10.35 9.79
CA ALA A 124 -8.73 -11.58 10.47
C ALA A 124 -8.17 -12.84 9.81
N ASN A 125 -8.16 -12.89 8.48
CA ASN A 125 -7.54 -13.99 7.74
C ASN A 125 -6.03 -14.09 8.00
N SER A 126 -5.34 -12.97 8.06
CA SER A 126 -3.90 -12.92 8.35
C SER A 126 -3.60 -13.39 9.79
N PHE A 127 -4.45 -13.01 10.76
CA PHE A 127 -4.38 -13.48 12.14
C PHE A 127 -4.57 -15.00 12.23
N GLY A 128 -5.45 -15.58 11.41
CA GLY A 128 -5.67 -17.02 11.33
C GLY A 128 -4.52 -17.82 10.70
N GLY A 129 -3.49 -17.15 10.18
CA GLY A 129 -2.34 -17.81 9.55
C GLY A 129 -2.25 -17.60 8.04
N GLY A 130 -3.12 -16.75 7.47
CA GLY A 130 -3.15 -16.44 6.03
C GLY A 130 -4.03 -17.39 5.21
N SER A 131 -4.61 -16.85 4.15
CA SER A 131 -5.47 -17.59 3.24
C SER A 131 -4.70 -18.72 2.56
N GLY A 132 -5.20 -19.96 2.68
CA GLY A 132 -4.61 -21.14 2.03
C GLY A 132 -3.54 -21.86 2.87
N SER A 133 -3.24 -21.44 4.10
CA SER A 133 -2.34 -22.19 4.98
C SER A 133 -3.02 -23.48 5.48
N LYS A 134 -2.25 -24.57 5.55
CA LYS A 134 -2.74 -25.87 6.05
C LYS A 134 -3.18 -25.80 7.53
N ASN A 135 -2.62 -24.89 8.30
CA ASN A 135 -2.88 -24.70 9.72
C ASN A 135 -3.71 -23.43 9.98
N PHE A 136 -4.61 -23.07 9.03
CA PHE A 136 -5.50 -21.92 9.21
C PHE A 136 -6.37 -22.11 10.45
N GLY A 137 -6.39 -21.08 11.32
CA GLY A 137 -7.16 -21.09 12.56
C GLY A 137 -6.50 -21.84 13.72
N ALA A 138 -5.29 -22.37 13.56
CA ALA A 138 -4.55 -22.99 14.66
C ALA A 138 -4.29 -21.98 15.78
N TRP A 139 -4.32 -22.46 17.03
CA TRP A 139 -4.12 -21.60 18.21
C TRP A 139 -2.76 -20.91 18.22
N GLU A 140 -1.73 -21.53 17.66
CA GLU A 140 -0.39 -20.96 17.50
C GLU A 140 -0.41 -19.66 16.70
N ASN A 141 -1.21 -19.59 15.64
CA ASN A 141 -1.34 -18.40 14.79
C ASN A 141 -2.00 -17.27 15.59
N TRP A 142 -3.02 -17.57 16.38
CA TRP A 142 -3.70 -16.59 17.24
C TRP A 142 -2.78 -16.04 18.32
N VAL A 143 -1.98 -16.90 18.95
CA VAL A 143 -0.98 -16.48 19.94
C VAL A 143 0.08 -15.60 19.30
N LEU A 144 0.62 -16.02 18.15
CA LEU A 144 1.63 -15.26 17.43
C LEU A 144 1.09 -13.88 17.02
N GLY A 145 -0.08 -13.83 16.41
CA GLY A 145 -0.74 -12.57 16.01
C GLY A 145 -1.06 -11.68 17.21
N GLY A 146 -1.60 -12.25 18.30
CA GLY A 146 -1.93 -11.53 19.52
C GLY A 146 -0.73 -10.91 20.21
N VAL A 147 0.36 -11.67 20.36
CA VAL A 147 1.61 -11.16 20.95
C VAL A 147 2.23 -10.08 20.06
N THR A 148 2.23 -10.26 18.76
CA THR A 148 2.75 -9.26 17.80
C THR A 148 1.95 -7.96 17.87
N LEU A 149 0.62 -8.05 17.91
CA LEU A 149 -0.27 -6.89 18.04
C LEU A 149 -0.04 -6.18 19.37
N LEU A 150 0.03 -6.95 20.46
CA LEU A 150 0.29 -6.40 21.79
C LEU A 150 1.64 -5.69 21.84
N ALA A 151 2.69 -6.28 21.26
CA ALA A 151 4.01 -5.65 21.16
C ALA A 151 3.96 -4.33 20.38
N CYS A 152 3.24 -4.27 19.24
CA CYS A 152 3.04 -3.04 18.49
C CYS A 152 2.35 -1.97 19.35
N ILE A 153 1.27 -2.32 20.05
CA ILE A 153 0.49 -1.38 20.87
C ILE A 153 1.32 -0.88 22.04
N LEU A 154 1.97 -1.76 22.78
CA LEU A 154 2.81 -1.41 23.92
C LEU A 154 3.95 -0.48 23.47
N PHE A 155 4.64 -0.83 22.39
CA PHE A 155 5.71 0.02 21.87
C PHE A 155 5.19 1.39 21.42
N ASN A 156 4.01 1.43 20.78
CA ASN A 156 3.38 2.69 20.37
C ASN A 156 3.03 3.59 21.57
N ILE A 157 2.63 3.00 22.71
CA ILE A 157 2.29 3.74 23.93
C ILE A 157 3.54 4.25 24.63
N PHE A 158 4.57 3.41 24.79
CA PHE A 158 5.77 3.74 25.56
C PHE A 158 6.82 4.50 24.76
N ALA A 159 6.87 4.35 23.43
CA ALA A 159 7.84 5.04 22.59
C ALA A 159 7.52 6.54 22.46
N LYS A 160 8.57 7.36 22.47
CA LYS A 160 8.45 8.82 22.33
C LYS A 160 8.91 9.27 20.94
N SER A 161 8.25 10.31 20.43
CA SER A 161 8.66 11.04 19.20
C SER A 161 8.89 10.08 18.01
N TYR A 162 10.05 10.08 17.41
CA TYR A 162 10.41 9.33 16.21
C TYR A 162 10.23 7.80 16.36
N PHE A 163 10.56 7.24 17.53
CA PHE A 163 10.44 5.80 17.78
C PHE A 163 8.98 5.31 17.73
N LYS A 164 8.02 6.17 18.03
CA LYS A 164 6.59 5.82 17.94
C LYS A 164 6.20 5.37 16.52
N GLN A 165 6.80 5.94 15.49
CA GLN A 165 6.55 5.59 14.10
C GLN A 165 7.13 4.21 13.70
N LEU A 166 8.08 3.68 14.49
CA LEU A 166 8.70 2.38 14.30
C LEU A 166 7.95 1.24 14.99
N SER A 167 6.81 1.50 15.63
CA SER A 167 6.05 0.51 16.41
C SER A 167 5.69 -0.74 15.59
N VAL A 168 5.30 -0.57 14.33
CA VAL A 168 4.95 -1.68 13.43
C VAL A 168 6.18 -2.52 13.09
N LEU A 169 7.32 -1.86 12.84
CA LEU A 169 8.59 -2.57 12.60
C LEU A 169 9.03 -3.35 13.84
N PHE A 170 8.91 -2.75 15.01
CA PHE A 170 9.22 -3.43 16.28
C PHE A 170 8.34 -4.66 16.50
N GLY A 171 7.02 -4.51 16.30
CA GLY A 171 6.10 -5.65 16.38
C GLY A 171 6.43 -6.75 15.39
N LEU A 172 6.80 -6.41 14.15
CA LEU A 172 7.24 -7.39 13.16
C LEU A 172 8.48 -8.16 13.63
N VAL A 173 9.47 -7.48 14.20
CA VAL A 173 10.69 -8.13 14.71
C VAL A 173 10.35 -9.06 15.87
N VAL A 174 9.54 -8.61 16.83
CA VAL A 174 9.10 -9.45 17.98
C VAL A 174 8.32 -10.66 17.49
N GLY A 175 7.36 -10.45 16.57
CA GLY A 175 6.57 -11.55 16.00
C GLY A 175 7.43 -12.55 15.23
N TYR A 176 8.42 -12.07 14.48
CA TYR A 176 9.34 -12.95 13.75
C TYR A 176 10.23 -13.77 14.67
N ILE A 177 10.76 -13.17 15.75
CA ILE A 177 11.53 -13.89 16.77
C ILE A 177 10.66 -14.96 17.43
N LEU A 178 9.41 -14.62 17.78
CA LEU A 178 8.48 -15.58 18.37
C LEU A 178 8.17 -16.73 17.40
N ALA A 179 7.96 -16.44 16.12
CA ALA A 179 7.73 -17.45 15.09
C ALA A 179 8.93 -18.42 14.94
N ILE A 180 10.18 -17.91 15.06
CA ILE A 180 11.39 -18.74 15.06
C ILE A 180 11.40 -19.67 16.29
N VAL A 181 11.10 -19.14 17.49
CA VAL A 181 11.06 -19.92 18.74
C VAL A 181 10.00 -21.01 18.67
N MET A 182 8.84 -20.70 18.05
CA MET A 182 7.77 -21.67 17.84
C MET A 182 8.05 -22.68 16.70
N GLY A 183 9.17 -22.55 15.99
CA GLY A 183 9.54 -23.44 14.89
C GLY A 183 8.65 -23.31 13.64
N MET A 184 7.94 -22.19 13.49
CA MET A 184 7.03 -21.93 12.37
C MET A 184 7.74 -21.37 11.13
N VAL A 185 9.03 -21.04 11.24
CA VAL A 185 9.81 -20.42 10.15
C VAL A 185 10.62 -21.49 9.41
N ASP A 186 10.40 -21.59 8.12
CA ASP A 186 11.17 -22.43 7.22
C ASP A 186 12.27 -21.61 6.53
N PHE A 187 13.52 -21.89 6.87
CA PHE A 187 14.69 -21.25 6.27
C PHE A 187 15.17 -21.92 4.98
N SER A 188 14.50 -22.96 4.50
CA SER A 188 14.93 -23.70 3.29
C SER A 188 14.90 -22.79 2.05
N GLY A 189 13.99 -21.84 2.00
CA GLY A 189 13.87 -20.87 0.91
C GLY A 189 15.06 -19.89 0.79
N LEU A 190 15.89 -19.76 1.84
CA LEU A 190 17.09 -18.91 1.80
C LEU A 190 18.27 -19.59 1.07
N LYS A 191 18.25 -20.90 0.97
CA LYS A 191 19.31 -21.68 0.31
C LYS A 191 19.20 -21.58 -1.22
N GLY A 192 19.55 -20.49 -1.80
CA GLY A 192 19.49 -20.26 -3.26
C GLY A 192 19.06 -18.84 -3.63
N SER A 193 18.77 -18.02 -2.62
CA SER A 193 18.46 -16.61 -2.85
C SER A 193 19.76 -15.84 -3.11
N SER A 194 19.80 -15.07 -4.19
CA SER A 194 20.88 -14.12 -4.45
C SER A 194 20.78 -12.94 -3.49
N ILE A 195 21.91 -12.49 -2.95
CA ILE A 195 21.98 -11.32 -2.05
C ILE A 195 21.57 -10.04 -2.80
N ILE A 196 21.87 -9.97 -4.09
CA ILE A 196 21.52 -8.86 -4.97
C ILE A 196 20.81 -9.44 -6.18
N ALA A 197 19.58 -9.03 -6.40
CA ALA A 197 18.82 -9.36 -7.60
C ALA A 197 18.32 -8.06 -8.25
N LEU A 198 18.48 -7.96 -9.56
CA LEU A 198 17.91 -6.86 -10.32
C LEU A 198 16.39 -7.07 -10.48
N PRO A 199 15.59 -6.00 -10.38
CA PRO A 199 14.16 -6.11 -10.58
C PRO A 199 13.86 -6.52 -12.02
N HIS A 200 13.00 -7.49 -12.18
CA HIS A 200 12.47 -7.85 -13.49
C HIS A 200 11.31 -6.90 -13.83
N LEU A 201 11.49 -6.11 -14.87
CA LEU A 201 10.40 -5.32 -15.44
C LEU A 201 9.36 -6.28 -16.05
N MET A 202 8.14 -6.27 -15.50
CA MET A 202 7.01 -7.09 -15.93
C MET A 202 7.29 -8.61 -15.93
N PRO A 203 7.49 -9.24 -14.76
CA PRO A 203 7.73 -10.69 -14.67
C PRO A 203 6.50 -11.53 -15.13
N PHE A 204 5.34 -10.90 -15.18
CA PHE A 204 4.08 -11.50 -15.63
C PHE A 204 3.57 -10.82 -16.88
N LYS A 205 3.14 -11.62 -17.86
CA LYS A 205 2.48 -11.09 -19.07
C LYS A 205 1.09 -10.57 -18.68
N PRO A 206 0.72 -9.32 -19.04
CA PRO A 206 -0.60 -8.80 -18.72
C PRO A 206 -1.70 -9.55 -19.48
N GLU A 207 -2.73 -9.96 -18.77
CA GLU A 207 -3.95 -10.51 -19.33
C GLU A 207 -5.11 -9.55 -19.12
N PHE A 208 -5.96 -9.38 -20.11
CA PHE A 208 -7.02 -8.38 -20.07
C PHE A 208 -8.38 -9.06 -19.93
N HIS A 209 -8.98 -8.94 -18.75
CA HIS A 209 -10.34 -9.40 -18.45
C HIS A 209 -11.24 -8.20 -18.15
N ALA A 210 -12.31 -8.00 -18.91
CA ALA A 210 -13.19 -6.85 -18.78
C ALA A 210 -13.71 -6.65 -17.35
N GLY A 211 -14.12 -7.72 -16.68
CA GLY A 211 -14.59 -7.65 -15.28
C GLY A 211 -13.50 -7.20 -14.31
N ALA A 212 -12.25 -7.65 -14.47
CA ALA A 212 -11.11 -7.22 -13.67
C ALA A 212 -10.78 -5.74 -13.92
N ILE A 213 -10.78 -5.33 -15.19
CA ILE A 213 -10.50 -3.95 -15.59
C ILE A 213 -11.52 -2.98 -14.98
N VAL A 214 -12.82 -3.26 -15.13
CA VAL A 214 -13.88 -2.39 -14.57
C VAL A 214 -13.73 -2.28 -13.06
N SER A 215 -13.49 -3.40 -12.37
CA SER A 215 -13.33 -3.40 -10.92
C SER A 215 -12.12 -2.58 -10.47
N ILE A 216 -10.99 -2.72 -11.14
CA ILE A 216 -9.75 -1.99 -10.82
C ILE A 216 -9.90 -0.50 -11.16
N VAL A 217 -10.54 -0.14 -12.28
CA VAL A 217 -10.80 1.27 -12.63
C VAL A 217 -11.67 1.95 -11.57
N LEU A 218 -12.71 1.28 -11.06
CA LEU A 218 -13.50 1.81 -9.97
C LEU A 218 -12.67 2.06 -8.69
N ILE A 219 -11.76 1.16 -8.36
CA ILE A 219 -10.85 1.36 -7.22
C ILE A 219 -9.86 2.51 -7.47
N PHE A 220 -9.39 2.72 -8.70
CA PHE A 220 -8.56 3.88 -9.03
C PHE A 220 -9.29 5.21 -8.82
N LEU A 221 -10.60 5.28 -9.06
CA LEU A 221 -11.40 6.45 -8.70
C LEU A 221 -11.43 6.70 -7.18
N VAL A 222 -11.55 5.61 -6.41
CA VAL A 222 -11.49 5.67 -4.95
C VAL A 222 -10.09 6.11 -4.48
N SER A 223 -9.03 5.54 -5.04
CA SER A 223 -7.63 5.89 -4.76
C SER A 223 -7.32 7.35 -5.07
N ALA A 224 -7.84 7.88 -6.18
CA ALA A 224 -7.69 9.31 -6.50
C ALA A 224 -8.33 10.20 -5.42
N THR A 225 -9.48 9.80 -4.87
CA THR A 225 -10.14 10.53 -3.77
C THR A 225 -9.33 10.44 -2.48
N GLU A 226 -8.78 9.26 -2.15
CA GLU A 226 -7.89 9.04 -1.02
C GLU A 226 -6.63 9.92 -1.12
N THR A 227 -5.98 9.94 -2.27
CA THR A 227 -4.77 10.76 -2.52
C THR A 227 -5.03 12.25 -2.31
N ILE A 228 -6.20 12.75 -2.75
CA ILE A 228 -6.62 14.14 -2.50
C ILE A 228 -6.79 14.38 -0.99
N GLY A 229 -7.42 13.45 -0.29
CA GLY A 229 -7.61 13.53 1.17
C GLY A 229 -6.29 13.57 1.93
N ASP A 230 -5.38 12.66 1.64
CA ASP A 230 -4.07 12.55 2.28
C ASP A 230 -3.19 13.77 2.00
N THR A 231 -3.19 14.23 0.75
CA THR A 231 -2.46 15.44 0.35
C THR A 231 -3.01 16.67 1.07
N SER A 232 -4.33 16.76 1.21
CA SER A 232 -5.01 17.83 1.94
C SER A 232 -4.65 17.82 3.43
N ALA A 233 -4.70 16.65 4.05
CA ALA A 233 -4.35 16.47 5.45
C ALA A 233 -2.88 16.82 5.71
N MET A 234 -1.98 16.40 4.82
CA MET A 234 -0.55 16.70 4.92
C MET A 234 -0.26 18.20 4.77
N ALA A 235 -0.89 18.85 3.79
CA ALA A 235 -0.71 20.29 3.56
C ALA A 235 -1.27 21.12 4.71
N SER A 236 -2.43 20.79 5.24
CA SER A 236 -3.04 21.51 6.35
C SER A 236 -2.33 21.30 7.69
N SER A 237 -1.95 20.06 8.02
CA SER A 237 -1.33 19.73 9.31
C SER A 237 0.19 19.90 9.32
N GLY A 238 0.87 19.69 8.19
CA GLY A 238 2.33 19.75 8.10
C GLY A 238 2.87 21.11 7.67
N LEU A 239 2.19 21.81 6.75
CA LEU A 239 2.65 23.07 6.18
C LEU A 239 1.75 24.26 6.53
N ASN A 240 0.65 24.03 7.23
CA ASN A 240 -0.35 25.06 7.57
C ASN A 240 -0.85 25.83 6.32
N ARG A 241 -0.99 25.11 5.18
CA ARG A 241 -1.41 25.64 3.89
C ARG A 241 -2.66 24.91 3.39
N ASP A 242 -3.58 25.65 2.77
CA ASP A 242 -4.74 25.05 2.11
C ASP A 242 -4.33 24.38 0.81
N VAL A 243 -4.88 23.19 0.52
CA VAL A 243 -4.60 22.40 -0.69
C VAL A 243 -4.95 23.16 -1.97
N CYS A 244 -5.91 24.09 -1.89
CA CYS A 244 -6.29 24.94 -3.01
C CYS A 244 -5.10 25.76 -3.56
N LEU A 245 -4.08 26.03 -2.74
CA LEU A 245 -2.87 26.76 -3.13
C LEU A 245 -1.81 25.89 -3.80
N LEU A 246 -1.86 24.57 -3.59
CA LEU A 246 -0.89 23.61 -4.18
C LEU A 246 -1.16 23.31 -5.67
N TYR A 247 -2.44 23.39 -6.08
CA TYR A 247 -2.88 23.07 -7.45
C TYR A 247 -3.25 24.30 -8.29
N THR A 248 -3.28 25.46 -7.68
CA THR A 248 -3.43 26.74 -8.38
C THR A 248 -2.10 27.48 -8.40
N SER A 249 -1.75 28.14 -9.54
CA SER A 249 -0.64 29.08 -9.62
C SER A 249 -0.53 29.96 -8.39
N PRO A 250 0.68 30.25 -7.90
CA PRO A 250 0.87 31.07 -6.72
C PRO A 250 0.03 32.34 -6.81
N SER A 251 -0.91 32.48 -5.90
CA SER A 251 -1.74 33.68 -5.81
C SER A 251 -0.83 34.88 -5.53
N PRO A 252 -1.15 36.08 -6.04
CA PRO A 252 -0.43 37.31 -5.69
C PRO A 252 -0.39 37.60 -4.19
N ARG A 253 -1.27 36.95 -3.39
CA ARG A 253 -1.26 37.03 -1.92
C ARG A 253 -0.12 36.27 -1.26
N ASP A 254 0.39 35.20 -1.88
CA ASP A 254 1.51 34.42 -1.34
C ASP A 254 2.85 35.18 -1.33
N LYS A 255 2.98 36.19 -2.20
CA LYS A 255 4.18 37.05 -2.28
C LYS A 255 4.25 38.10 -1.18
N ARG A 256 3.24 38.23 -0.30
CA ARG A 256 3.23 39.19 0.80
C ARG A 256 3.57 38.61 2.15
N GLN A 257 3.87 37.32 2.23
CA GLN A 257 4.21 36.61 3.48
C GLN A 257 5.62 36.01 3.48
N SER A 258 6.47 36.37 2.53
CA SER A 258 7.89 36.06 2.52
C SER A 258 8.71 37.33 2.88
#